data_ccf9fa190b1c491f7ab869bd383ca635
#
_entry.id   ccf9fa190b1c491f7ab869bd383ca635
#
_cell.length_a   1.000
_cell.length_b   1.000
_cell.length_c   1.000
_cell.angle_alpha   90.00
_cell.angle_beta   90.00
_cell.angle_gamma   90.00
#
_symmetry.space_group_name_H-M   'P 1'
#
loop_
_entity.id
_entity.type
_entity.pdbx_description
1 polymer ?
#
loop_
_entity_poly.entity_id
_entity_poly.type
_entity_poly.pdbx_seq_one_letter_code
_entity_poly.pdbx_strand_id
1 'polypeptide(L)' 'MATIRKIKKDGGLPDYYYVMPNQDRIDILVVRSEKSGNTYSCVLPAPHGSMTFNKMNEMRDYFEKHFES' A
#
# COMPACT_ATOMS: atom_id res chain seq x y z
N MET A 1 -6.64 12.55 -4.70
CA MET A 1 -5.61 11.66 -5.27
C MET A 1 -4.85 10.95 -4.16
N ALA A 2 -4.70 9.64 -4.26
CA ALA A 2 -3.94 8.88 -3.27
C ALA A 2 -2.44 9.09 -3.46
N THR A 3 -1.75 9.49 -2.42
CA THR A 3 -0.32 9.71 -2.46
C THR A 3 0.36 8.64 -1.62
N ILE A 4 1.18 7.82 -2.27
CA ILE A 4 1.93 6.77 -1.60
C ILE A 4 3.38 7.22 -1.48
N ARG A 5 3.86 7.29 -0.24
CA ARG A 5 5.19 7.79 0.05
C ARG A 5 6.14 6.66 0.42
N LYS A 6 7.39 6.81 0.00
CA LYS A 6 8.43 5.85 0.33
C LYS A 6 9.02 6.20 1.70
N ILE A 7 9.22 5.19 2.52
CA ILE A 7 9.86 5.38 3.81
C ILE A 7 11.36 5.26 3.61
N LYS A 8 12.06 6.33 3.95
CA LYS A 8 13.51 6.39 3.81
C LYS A 8 14.14 5.97 5.12
N LYS A 9 14.66 4.74 5.16
CA LYS A 9 15.30 4.23 6.37
C LYS A 9 16.27 3.10 6.04
N ASP A 10 17.12 2.79 7.00
CA ASP A 10 18.14 1.75 6.83
C ASP A 10 17.55 0.39 7.14
N GLY A 11 17.09 -0.28 6.11
CA GLY A 11 16.51 -1.61 6.24
C GLY A 11 15.19 -1.62 6.98
N GLY A 12 14.67 -2.79 7.17
CA GLY A 12 13.43 -2.97 7.89
C GLY A 12 12.20 -2.62 7.05
N LEU A 13 11.06 -2.76 7.69
CA LEU A 13 9.76 -2.62 7.06
C LEU A 13 8.91 -1.64 7.86
N PRO A 14 7.93 -1.01 7.25
CA PRO A 14 7.46 -1.13 5.87
C PRO A 14 8.25 -0.29 4.87
N ASP A 15 8.06 -0.56 3.57
CA ASP A 15 8.76 0.17 2.50
C ASP A 15 8.04 1.45 2.09
N TYR A 16 6.72 1.44 2.14
CA TYR A 16 5.89 2.58 1.73
C TYR A 16 4.78 2.78 2.74
N TYR A 17 4.13 3.93 2.66
CA TYR A 17 2.93 4.18 3.46
C TYR A 17 1.97 5.08 2.72
N TYR A 18 0.70 4.99 3.10
CA TYR A 18 -0.38 5.83 2.58
C TYR A 18 -1.13 6.40 3.78
N VAL A 19 -1.41 7.70 3.75
CA VAL A 19 -2.21 8.35 4.79
C VAL A 19 -3.60 8.59 4.21
N MET A 20 -4.59 7.99 4.85
CA MET A 20 -5.99 8.12 4.43
C MET A 20 -6.51 9.54 4.73
N PRO A 21 -7.60 9.96 4.08
CA PRO A 21 -8.18 11.28 4.37
C PRO A 21 -8.54 11.48 5.85
N ASN A 22 -8.86 10.39 6.56
CA ASN A 22 -9.17 10.46 8.00
C ASN A 22 -7.93 10.45 8.88
N GLN A 23 -6.74 10.58 8.30
CA GLN A 23 -5.44 10.61 8.98
C GLN A 23 -4.91 9.24 9.40
N ASP A 24 -5.62 8.15 9.14
CA ASP A 24 -5.10 6.82 9.42
C ASP A 24 -3.98 6.46 8.45
N ARG A 25 -2.96 5.83 8.97
CA ARG A 25 -1.80 5.43 8.16
C ARG A 25 -1.89 3.95 7.79
N ILE A 26 -1.65 3.67 6.53
CA ILE A 26 -1.59 2.31 6.01
C ILE A 26 -0.15 2.02 5.60
N ASP A 27 0.48 1.07 6.27
CA ASP A 27 1.84 0.66 5.93
C ASP A 27 1.80 -0.39 4.83
N ILE A 28 2.73 -0.27 3.88
CA ILE A 28 2.75 -1.10 2.68
C ILE A 28 4.08 -1.82 2.59
N LEU A 29 4.03 -3.15 2.53
CA LEU A 29 5.21 -3.99 2.39
C LEU A 29 5.41 -4.41 0.95
N VAL A 30 6.65 -4.38 0.49
CA VAL A 30 6.99 -4.90 -0.83
C VAL A 30 7.53 -6.30 -0.66
N VAL A 31 6.87 -7.27 -1.29
CA VAL A 31 7.32 -8.65 -1.29
C VAL A 31 7.87 -8.95 -2.69
N ARG A 32 9.12 -9.35 -2.75
CA ARG A 32 9.80 -9.62 -4.01
C ARG A 32 9.79 -11.10 -4.32
N SER A 33 9.49 -11.44 -5.56
CA SER A 33 9.46 -12.81 -6.03
C SER A 33 10.14 -12.87 -7.40
N GLU A 34 11.00 -13.86 -7.59
CA GLU A 34 11.67 -14.04 -8.88
C GLU A 34 10.68 -14.42 -9.97
N LYS A 35 9.60 -15.10 -9.61
CA LYS A 35 8.61 -15.57 -10.58
C LYS A 35 7.58 -14.52 -10.96
N SER A 36 7.08 -13.80 -9.98
CA SER A 36 5.96 -12.89 -10.19
C SER A 36 6.33 -11.41 -10.05
N GLY A 37 7.60 -11.11 -9.81
CA GLY A 37 8.04 -9.75 -9.58
C GLY A 37 7.63 -9.26 -8.20
N ASN A 38 7.49 -7.95 -8.06
CA ASN A 38 7.15 -7.35 -6.77
C ASN A 38 5.65 -7.33 -6.56
N THR A 39 5.23 -7.59 -5.32
CA THR A 39 3.85 -7.39 -4.91
C THR A 39 3.83 -6.45 -3.71
N TYR A 40 2.70 -5.79 -3.52
CA TYR A 40 2.52 -4.77 -2.47
C TYR A 40 1.42 -5.24 -1.54
N SER A 41 1.78 -5.46 -0.28
CA SER A 41 0.85 -6.00 0.71
C SER A 41 0.54 -4.96 1.76
N CYS A 42 -0.72 -4.87 2.17
CA CYS A 42 -1.14 -3.96 3.21
C CYS A 42 -2.35 -4.53 3.93
N VAL A 43 -2.60 -4.00 5.13
CA VAL A 43 -3.80 -4.35 5.90
C VAL A 43 -4.67 -3.10 5.97
N LEU A 44 -5.85 -3.18 5.38
CA LEU A 44 -6.79 -2.08 5.31
C LEU A 44 -7.87 -2.22 6.39
N PRO A 45 -8.57 -1.11 6.72
CA PRO A 45 -9.67 -1.20 7.67
C PRO A 45 -10.78 -2.12 7.15
N ALA A 46 -11.50 -2.74 8.06
CA ALA A 46 -12.64 -3.56 7.67
C ALA A 46 -13.61 -2.75 6.81
N PRO A 47 -14.32 -3.37 5.86
CA PRO A 47 -14.32 -4.80 5.55
C PRO A 47 -13.22 -5.25 4.59
N HIS A 48 -12.30 -4.37 4.19
CA HIS A 48 -11.29 -4.69 3.18
C HIS A 48 -10.26 -5.73 3.64
N GLY A 49 -9.71 -5.56 4.85
CA GLY A 49 -8.75 -6.51 5.41
C GLY A 49 -7.41 -6.51 4.69
N SER A 50 -6.73 -7.66 4.74
CA SER A 50 -5.43 -7.82 4.10
C SER A 50 -5.57 -7.88 2.60
N MET A 51 -4.74 -7.11 1.88
CA MET A 51 -4.79 -7.08 0.43
C MET A 51 -3.38 -7.10 -0.15
N THR A 52 -3.25 -7.67 -1.33
CA THR A 52 -2.00 -7.74 -2.07
C THR A 52 -2.25 -7.30 -3.49
N PHE A 53 -1.39 -6.40 -3.99
CA PHE A 53 -1.49 -5.87 -5.34
C PHE A 53 -0.22 -6.19 -6.12
N ASN A 54 -0.38 -6.46 -7.41
CA ASN A 54 0.77 -6.74 -8.27
C ASN A 54 1.48 -5.48 -8.76
N LYS A 55 0.76 -4.37 -8.79
CA LYS A 55 1.30 -3.10 -9.28
C LYS A 55 0.93 -1.96 -8.35
N MET A 56 1.87 -1.00 -8.24
CA MET A 56 1.64 0.19 -7.43
C MET A 56 0.43 0.98 -7.93
N ASN A 57 0.26 1.08 -9.25
CA ASN A 57 -0.87 1.81 -9.83
C ASN A 57 -2.21 1.19 -9.44
N GLU A 58 -2.29 -0.14 -9.42
CA GLU A 58 -3.51 -0.83 -9.04
C GLU A 58 -3.86 -0.54 -7.58
N MET A 59 -2.85 -0.54 -6.71
CA MET A 59 -3.05 -0.23 -5.30
C MET A 59 -3.51 1.21 -5.10
N ARG A 60 -2.86 2.15 -5.80
CA ARG A 60 -3.23 3.56 -5.72
C ARG A 60 -4.67 3.79 -6.20
N ASP A 61 -5.04 3.15 -7.31
CA ASP A 61 -6.39 3.27 -7.85
C ASP A 61 -7.43 2.74 -6.88
N TYR A 62 -7.11 1.64 -6.22
CA TYR A 62 -8.00 1.06 -5.21
C TYR A 62 -8.22 2.04 -4.06
N PHE A 63 -7.13 2.66 -3.57
CA PHE A 63 -7.23 3.62 -2.50
C PHE A 63 -8.06 4.84 -2.90
N GLU A 64 -7.84 5.33 -4.11
CA GLU A 64 -8.61 6.47 -4.61
C GLU A 64 -10.10 6.15 -4.71
N LYS A 65 -10.42 4.97 -5.20
CA LYS A 65 -11.80 4.56 -5.39
C LYS A 65 -12.53 4.35 -4.06
N HIS A 66 -11.87 3.75 -3.09
CA HIS A 66 -12.51 3.33 -1.86
C HIS A 66 -12.35 4.30 -0.70
N PHE A 67 -11.33 5.14 -0.72
CA PHE A 67 -11.06 6.02 0.42
C PHE A 67 -11.07 7.51 0.07
N GLU A 68 -10.94 7.87 -1.19
CA GLU A 68 -10.82 9.28 -1.59
C GLU A 68 -11.90 9.76 -2.56
N SER A 69 -12.82 8.91 -2.90
CA SER A 69 -13.90 9.32 -3.80
C SER A 69 -15.15 9.78 -3.05
#